data_acb4683834db2dc52cdc1c3087addda4
#
_entry.id   acb4683834db2dc52cdc1c3087addda4
#
_cell.length_a   1.000
_cell.length_b   1.000
_cell.length_c   1.000
_cell.angle_alpha   90.00
_cell.angle_beta   90.00
_cell.angle_gamma   90.00
#
_symmetry.space_group_name_H-M   'P 1'
#
loop_
_entity.id
_entity.type
_entity.pdbx_description
1 polymer ?
#
loop_
_entity_poly.entity_id
_entity_poly.type
_entity_poly.pdbx_seq_one_letter_code
_entity_poly.pdbx_strand_id
1 'polypeptide(L)'
;MIPAVHDITATRGPAQRRAIAKTITLLESTRADHRAQADELLTALLPHTGQSLRIGISGVPGVGKSTFIETLGVYLIEKGHRVAVLAIDPSSTVSGGSILGDKTRMEHLSVNERAYIRPSPSSGTLGGVAEKTRESLLVCEAAGYDVVLVETVGVGQSETAVSGMTDMFVLLQLPNAGDDLQAIKKGVMELADLVVIN
;
A
#
# COMPACT_ATOMS: atom_id res chain seq x y z
N MET A 1 -15.66 13.97 12.66
CA MET A 1 -16.49 12.78 12.94
C MET A 1 -15.70 11.57 12.54
N ILE A 2 -15.51 10.63 13.44
CA ILE A 2 -14.80 9.35 13.22
C ILE A 2 -15.76 8.43 12.46
N PRO A 3 -15.29 7.70 11.44
CA PRO A 3 -16.12 6.73 10.75
C PRO A 3 -16.55 5.59 11.68
N ALA A 4 -17.78 5.11 11.50
CA ALA A 4 -18.22 3.88 12.16
C ALA A 4 -17.73 2.64 11.41
N VAL A 5 -17.65 1.50 12.09
CA VAL A 5 -17.28 0.21 11.46
C VAL A 5 -18.15 -0.08 10.22
N HIS A 6 -19.45 0.14 10.32
CA HIS A 6 -20.40 -0.02 9.21
C HIS A 6 -20.05 0.83 7.98
N ASP A 7 -19.53 2.06 8.16
CA ASP A 7 -19.15 2.94 7.05
C ASP A 7 -17.99 2.33 6.22
N ILE A 8 -17.18 1.49 6.85
CA ILE A 8 -16.02 0.83 6.23
C ILE A 8 -16.42 -0.53 5.66
N THR A 9 -17.15 -1.34 6.42
CA THR A 9 -17.39 -2.76 6.08
C THR A 9 -18.59 -2.97 5.18
N ALA A 10 -19.69 -2.25 5.37
CA ALA A 10 -20.97 -2.48 4.70
C ALA A 10 -21.28 -1.45 3.61
N THR A 11 -20.76 -0.23 3.69
CA THR A 11 -20.93 0.81 2.68
C THR A 11 -20.10 0.53 1.42
N ARG A 12 -20.48 1.09 0.27
CA ARG A 12 -19.73 0.98 -1.00
C ARG A 12 -19.64 2.35 -1.69
N GLY A 13 -18.76 2.43 -2.67
CA GLY A 13 -18.56 3.64 -3.49
C GLY A 13 -17.89 4.80 -2.76
N PRO A 14 -18.20 6.06 -3.13
CA PRO A 14 -17.51 7.24 -2.62
C PRO A 14 -17.61 7.42 -1.10
N ALA A 15 -18.69 6.98 -0.49
CA ALA A 15 -18.88 7.09 0.97
C ALA A 15 -17.88 6.17 1.70
N GLN A 16 -17.75 4.92 1.28
CA GLN A 16 -16.77 3.99 1.83
C GLN A 16 -15.33 4.51 1.65
N ARG A 17 -14.98 5.00 0.44
CA ARG A 17 -13.64 5.54 0.18
C ARG A 17 -13.30 6.70 1.12
N ARG A 18 -14.28 7.58 1.41
CA ARG A 18 -14.09 8.68 2.38
C ARG A 18 -13.91 8.15 3.81
N ALA A 19 -14.64 7.12 4.20
CA ALA A 19 -14.51 6.49 5.51
C ALA A 19 -13.13 5.85 5.66
N ILE A 20 -12.67 5.07 4.69
CA ILE A 20 -11.33 4.48 4.65
C ILE A 20 -10.25 5.57 4.75
N ALA A 21 -10.32 6.61 3.93
CA ALA A 21 -9.34 7.70 3.92
C ALA A 21 -9.26 8.41 5.27
N LYS A 22 -10.40 8.68 5.91
CA LYS A 22 -10.44 9.29 7.26
C LYS A 22 -9.88 8.36 8.33
N THR A 23 -10.18 7.07 8.26
CA THR A 23 -9.65 6.07 9.20
C THR A 23 -8.13 5.97 9.09
N ILE A 24 -7.57 5.88 7.87
CA ILE A 24 -6.13 5.85 7.67
C ILE A 24 -5.48 7.16 8.15
N THR A 25 -6.08 8.32 7.88
CA THR A 25 -5.58 9.60 8.41
C THR A 25 -5.60 9.64 9.94
N LEU A 26 -6.59 9.03 10.57
CA LEU A 26 -6.66 8.92 12.03
C LEU A 26 -5.53 8.04 12.58
N LEU A 27 -5.26 6.89 11.93
CA LEU A 27 -4.17 5.98 12.25
C LEU A 27 -2.78 6.63 12.09
N GLU A 28 -2.61 7.48 11.08
CA GLU A 28 -1.38 8.23 10.80
C GLU A 28 -1.14 9.40 11.78
N SER A 29 -2.14 9.77 12.59
CA SER A 29 -2.03 10.90 13.52
C SER A 29 -1.09 10.60 14.69
N THR A 30 -0.30 11.61 15.08
CA THR A 30 0.59 11.55 16.25
C THR A 30 -0.06 12.02 17.54
N ARG A 31 -1.29 12.51 17.49
CA ARG A 31 -2.03 13.00 18.68
C ARG A 31 -2.51 11.80 19.50
N ALA A 32 -2.33 11.86 20.82
CA ALA A 32 -2.70 10.77 21.73
C ALA A 32 -4.21 10.45 21.73
N ASP A 33 -5.07 11.49 21.65
CA ASP A 33 -6.53 11.32 21.57
C ASP A 33 -6.97 10.64 20.25
N HIS A 34 -6.33 10.98 19.14
CA HIS A 34 -6.57 10.32 17.86
C HIS A 34 -6.09 8.87 17.88
N ARG A 35 -4.95 8.60 18.54
CA ARG A 35 -4.39 7.25 18.62
C ARG A 35 -5.32 6.30 19.37
N ALA A 36 -5.84 6.72 20.53
CA ALA A 36 -6.79 5.92 21.29
C ALA A 36 -8.05 5.57 20.47
N GLN A 37 -8.59 6.56 19.73
CA GLN A 37 -9.75 6.37 18.86
C GLN A 37 -9.44 5.45 17.66
N ALA A 38 -8.23 5.57 17.11
CA ALA A 38 -7.77 4.73 16.01
C ALA A 38 -7.63 3.27 16.44
N ASP A 39 -7.06 3.02 17.63
CA ASP A 39 -6.86 1.68 18.18
C ASP A 39 -8.20 1.00 18.49
N GLU A 40 -9.16 1.74 19.03
CA GLU A 40 -10.53 1.25 19.25
C GLU A 40 -11.21 0.83 17.94
N LEU A 41 -11.16 1.73 16.94
CA LEU A 41 -11.74 1.46 15.62
C LEU A 41 -11.05 0.28 14.92
N LEU A 42 -9.72 0.24 14.96
CA LEU A 42 -8.95 -0.86 14.34
C LEU A 42 -9.28 -2.19 15.00
N THR A 43 -9.38 -2.24 16.34
CA THR A 43 -9.79 -3.42 17.08
C THR A 43 -11.17 -3.92 16.64
N ALA A 44 -12.12 -3.00 16.46
CA ALA A 44 -13.47 -3.33 15.99
C ALA A 44 -13.50 -3.81 14.51
N LEU A 45 -12.50 -3.45 13.70
CA LEU A 45 -12.36 -3.89 12.31
C LEU A 45 -11.71 -5.27 12.16
N LEU A 46 -10.92 -5.74 13.14
CA LEU A 46 -10.19 -7.03 13.07
C LEU A 46 -11.06 -8.23 12.68
N PRO A 47 -12.31 -8.41 13.15
CA PRO A 47 -13.15 -9.53 12.73
C PRO A 47 -13.48 -9.56 11.23
N HIS A 48 -13.25 -8.45 10.51
CA HIS A 48 -13.52 -8.30 9.08
C HIS A 48 -12.26 -8.40 8.22
N THR A 49 -11.11 -8.80 8.80
CA THR A 49 -9.80 -8.90 8.12
C THR A 49 -9.39 -10.35 7.85
N GLY A 50 -8.23 -10.54 7.20
CA GLY A 50 -7.63 -11.86 6.99
C GLY A 50 -8.15 -12.64 5.78
N GLN A 51 -8.88 -11.98 4.86
CA GLN A 51 -9.40 -12.61 3.64
C GLN A 51 -8.75 -12.07 2.35
N SER A 52 -7.76 -11.20 2.46
CA SER A 52 -7.10 -10.58 1.32
C SER A 52 -5.77 -11.25 1.00
N LEU A 53 -5.43 -11.29 -0.29
CA LEU A 53 -4.07 -11.55 -0.75
C LEU A 53 -3.26 -10.25 -0.70
N ARG A 54 -2.16 -10.26 0.04
CA ARG A 54 -1.25 -9.12 0.21
C ARG A 54 -0.01 -9.31 -0.64
N ILE A 55 0.26 -8.39 -1.55
CA ILE A 55 1.41 -8.47 -2.45
C ILE A 55 2.30 -7.25 -2.26
N GLY A 56 3.53 -7.47 -1.79
CA GLY A 56 4.58 -6.45 -1.75
C GLY A 56 5.23 -6.31 -3.12
N ILE A 57 5.44 -5.08 -3.59
CA ILE A 57 6.06 -4.80 -4.88
C ILE A 57 7.22 -3.85 -4.68
N SER A 58 8.42 -4.29 -5.07
CA SER A 58 9.63 -3.51 -4.98
C SER A 58 10.39 -3.51 -6.32
N GLY A 59 11.40 -2.67 -6.40
CA GLY A 59 12.27 -2.54 -7.57
C GLY A 59 12.87 -1.14 -7.63
N VAL A 60 13.94 -0.98 -8.39
CA VAL A 60 14.62 0.33 -8.51
C VAL A 60 13.69 1.43 -9.01
N PRO A 61 13.97 2.69 -8.68
CA PRO A 61 13.31 3.81 -9.33
C PRO A 61 13.41 3.70 -10.85
N GLY A 62 12.30 3.95 -11.55
CA GLY A 62 12.26 3.86 -13.02
C GLY A 62 12.07 2.45 -13.61
N VAL A 63 12.04 1.37 -12.81
CA VAL A 63 11.81 0.00 -13.31
C VAL A 63 10.39 -0.25 -13.84
N GLY A 64 9.47 0.68 -13.67
CA GLY A 64 8.08 0.55 -14.12
C GLY A 64 7.10 -0.02 -13.09
N LYS A 65 7.40 0.08 -11.78
CA LYS A 65 6.50 -0.42 -10.71
C LYS A 65 5.07 0.06 -10.86
N SER A 66 4.87 1.37 -10.99
CA SER A 66 3.52 1.95 -11.08
C SER A 66 2.78 1.48 -12.34
N THR A 67 3.49 1.29 -13.47
CA THR A 67 2.92 0.72 -14.70
C THR A 67 2.52 -0.74 -14.51
N PHE A 68 3.37 -1.52 -13.84
CA PHE A 68 3.07 -2.91 -13.50
C PHE A 68 1.84 -3.00 -12.58
N ILE A 69 1.78 -2.17 -11.53
CA ILE A 69 0.65 -2.10 -10.58
C ILE A 69 -0.64 -1.72 -11.30
N GLU A 70 -0.58 -0.73 -12.20
CA GLU A 70 -1.72 -0.31 -13.01
C GLU A 70 -2.25 -1.47 -13.85
N THR A 71 -1.38 -2.13 -14.61
CA THR A 71 -1.76 -3.24 -15.49
C THR A 71 -2.28 -4.44 -14.69
N LEU A 72 -1.59 -4.85 -13.64
CA LEU A 72 -2.02 -5.94 -12.77
C LEU A 72 -3.35 -5.63 -12.08
N GLY A 73 -3.49 -4.42 -11.56
CA GLY A 73 -4.70 -4.00 -10.87
C GLY A 73 -5.92 -3.96 -11.77
N VAL A 74 -5.79 -3.42 -12.99
CA VAL A 74 -6.87 -3.44 -13.98
C VAL A 74 -7.25 -4.88 -14.33
N TYR A 75 -6.27 -5.74 -14.61
CA TYR A 75 -6.49 -7.16 -14.89
C TYR A 75 -7.25 -7.87 -13.75
N LEU A 76 -6.84 -7.65 -12.50
CA LEU A 76 -7.52 -8.23 -11.35
C LEU A 76 -8.97 -7.74 -11.20
N ILE A 77 -9.22 -6.46 -11.47
CA ILE A 77 -10.57 -5.88 -11.44
C ILE A 77 -11.46 -6.50 -12.53
N GLU A 78 -10.93 -6.74 -13.72
CA GLU A 78 -11.62 -7.44 -14.82
C GLU A 78 -11.98 -8.89 -14.44
N LYS A 79 -11.17 -9.53 -13.57
CA LYS A 79 -11.46 -10.84 -12.99
C LYS A 79 -12.47 -10.81 -11.83
N GLY A 80 -12.95 -9.62 -11.44
CA GLY A 80 -13.99 -9.45 -10.43
C GLY A 80 -13.45 -9.06 -9.05
N HIS A 81 -12.13 -8.91 -8.88
CA HIS A 81 -11.50 -8.52 -7.63
C HIS A 81 -11.69 -7.04 -7.29
N ARG A 82 -11.47 -6.70 -6.03
CA ARG A 82 -11.35 -5.33 -5.52
C ARG A 82 -9.92 -5.10 -5.06
N VAL A 83 -9.26 -4.10 -5.61
CA VAL A 83 -7.82 -3.88 -5.43
C VAL A 83 -7.56 -2.62 -4.62
N ALA A 84 -6.79 -2.73 -3.54
CA ALA A 84 -6.22 -1.57 -2.85
C ALA A 84 -4.73 -1.45 -3.18
N VAL A 85 -4.23 -0.23 -3.35
CA VAL A 85 -2.81 0.08 -3.55
C VAL A 85 -2.37 1.02 -2.45
N LEU A 86 -1.39 0.60 -1.66
CA LEU A 86 -0.74 1.37 -0.62
C LEU A 86 0.69 1.68 -1.07
N ALA A 87 0.99 2.92 -1.39
CA ALA A 87 2.33 3.34 -1.80
C ALA A 87 3.08 3.93 -0.60
N ILE A 88 4.23 3.36 -0.26
CA ILE A 88 5.12 3.85 0.80
C ILE A 88 6.16 4.77 0.16
N ASP A 89 6.06 6.07 0.39
CA ASP A 89 7.02 7.04 -0.12
C ASP A 89 7.77 7.72 1.04
N PRO A 90 9.04 7.35 1.30
CA PRO A 90 9.86 8.00 2.33
C PRO A 90 10.23 9.46 2.01
N SER A 91 10.07 9.91 0.77
CA SER A 91 10.48 11.25 0.35
C SER A 91 9.39 12.34 0.54
N SER A 92 8.17 11.95 0.89
CA SER A 92 7.03 12.88 0.98
C SER A 92 7.10 13.90 2.13
N THR A 93 8.07 13.77 3.05
CA THR A 93 8.31 14.75 4.13
C THR A 93 8.92 16.06 3.64
N VAL A 94 9.56 16.09 2.47
CA VAL A 94 10.35 17.24 1.98
C VAL A 94 9.63 18.05 0.89
N SER A 95 8.72 17.42 0.15
CA SER A 95 7.98 18.10 -0.91
C SER A 95 6.52 17.66 -0.92
N GLY A 96 5.60 18.52 -0.54
CA GLY A 96 4.15 18.25 -0.61
C GLY A 96 3.61 17.89 -2.02
N GLY A 97 4.45 17.38 -2.92
CA GLY A 97 4.19 17.10 -4.33
C GLY A 97 4.01 15.63 -4.72
N SER A 98 4.41 14.69 -3.87
CA SER A 98 4.39 13.24 -4.23
C SER A 98 2.95 12.66 -4.35
N ILE A 99 2.01 13.16 -3.58
CA ILE A 99 0.62 12.64 -3.54
C ILE A 99 -0.10 12.73 -4.89
N LEU A 100 0.26 13.72 -5.72
CA LEU A 100 -0.32 13.87 -7.06
C LEU A 100 0.37 13.00 -8.11
N GLY A 101 1.67 12.70 -7.94
CA GLY A 101 2.46 11.94 -8.90
C GLY A 101 2.03 10.49 -9.07
N ASP A 102 1.65 9.81 -7.97
CA ASP A 102 1.27 8.38 -8.04
C ASP A 102 -0.14 8.18 -8.61
N LYS A 103 -1.07 9.08 -8.32
CA LYS A 103 -2.41 9.03 -8.92
C LYS A 103 -2.40 9.33 -10.43
N THR A 104 -1.50 10.19 -10.88
CA THR A 104 -1.35 10.51 -12.32
C THR A 104 -0.66 9.38 -13.11
N ARG A 105 0.03 8.47 -12.42
CA ARG A 105 0.68 7.29 -13.03
C ARG A 105 -0.23 6.07 -13.11
N MET A 106 -1.35 6.07 -12.38
CA MET A 106 -2.32 4.98 -12.32
C MET A 106 -3.70 5.50 -12.76
N GLU A 107 -3.80 5.95 -14.02
CA GLU A 107 -4.96 6.68 -14.52
C GLU A 107 -6.23 5.85 -14.50
N HIS A 108 -6.18 4.59 -14.94
CA HIS A 108 -7.35 3.70 -14.97
C HIS A 108 -7.76 3.22 -13.59
N LEU A 109 -6.79 2.84 -12.74
CA LEU A 109 -7.09 2.43 -11.37
C LEU A 109 -7.63 3.58 -10.53
N SER A 110 -7.11 4.80 -10.70
CA SER A 110 -7.49 5.94 -9.86
C SER A 110 -8.96 6.31 -9.98
N VAL A 111 -9.59 6.06 -11.13
CA VAL A 111 -11.00 6.34 -11.41
C VAL A 111 -11.91 5.12 -11.24
N ASN A 112 -11.35 3.92 -11.07
CA ASN A 112 -12.14 2.70 -10.99
C ASN A 112 -12.81 2.58 -9.61
N GLU A 113 -14.09 2.24 -9.59
CA GLU A 113 -14.86 2.09 -8.35
C GLU A 113 -14.42 0.89 -7.49
N ARG A 114 -13.81 -0.13 -8.10
CA ARG A 114 -13.28 -1.30 -7.43
C ARG A 114 -11.84 -1.15 -6.96
N ALA A 115 -11.21 0.01 -7.24
CA ALA A 115 -9.86 0.31 -6.79
C ALA A 115 -9.84 1.36 -5.66
N TYR A 116 -8.86 1.28 -4.79
CA TYR A 116 -8.53 2.29 -3.79
C TYR A 116 -7.02 2.52 -3.79
N ILE A 117 -6.58 3.76 -4.00
CA ILE A 117 -5.16 4.11 -4.01
C ILE A 117 -4.88 5.09 -2.87
N ARG A 118 -3.93 4.75 -2.00
CA ARG A 118 -3.48 5.58 -0.90
C ARG A 118 -1.96 5.73 -0.93
N PRO A 119 -1.43 6.90 -1.29
CA PRO A 119 -0.07 7.26 -0.95
C PRO A 119 0.03 7.43 0.58
N SER A 120 0.93 6.72 1.22
CA SER A 120 1.21 6.89 2.65
C SER A 120 2.45 7.75 2.81
N PRO A 121 2.36 8.93 3.43
CA PRO A 121 3.55 9.71 3.74
C PRO A 121 4.37 8.95 4.78
N SER A 122 5.63 8.72 4.48
CA SER A 122 6.58 8.14 5.43
C SER A 122 7.13 9.23 6.36
N SER A 123 6.26 9.90 7.12
CA SER A 123 6.73 10.79 8.18
C SER A 123 7.07 9.94 9.40
N GLY A 124 8.35 9.70 9.65
CA GLY A 124 8.77 9.02 10.87
C GLY A 124 9.94 8.06 10.70
N THR A 125 10.20 7.29 11.75
CA THR A 125 11.17 6.19 11.73
C THR A 125 10.65 5.06 10.85
N LEU A 126 11.55 4.27 10.28
CA LEU A 126 11.22 3.12 9.44
C LEU A 126 10.20 2.16 10.11
N GLY A 127 10.35 1.92 11.42
CA GLY A 127 9.40 1.11 12.21
C GLY A 127 7.99 1.71 12.26
N GLY A 128 7.89 3.02 12.41
CA GLY A 128 6.60 3.73 12.43
C GLY A 128 5.87 3.66 11.08
N VAL A 129 6.61 3.77 9.97
CA VAL A 129 6.05 3.62 8.61
C VAL A 129 5.49 2.21 8.41
N ALA A 130 6.24 1.18 8.82
CA ALA A 130 5.81 -0.21 8.71
C ALA A 130 4.54 -0.49 9.54
N GLU A 131 4.46 0.05 10.75
CA GLU A 131 3.27 -0.05 11.62
C GLU A 131 2.05 0.58 10.95
N LYS A 132 2.16 1.83 10.46
CA LYS A 132 1.07 2.55 9.81
C LYS A 132 0.61 1.88 8.51
N THR A 133 1.54 1.30 7.76
CA THR A 133 1.21 0.55 6.56
C THR A 133 0.42 -0.71 6.90
N ARG A 134 0.83 -1.46 7.93
CA ARG A 134 0.12 -2.65 8.40
C ARG A 134 -1.30 -2.31 8.89
N GLU A 135 -1.47 -1.24 9.64
CA GLU A 135 -2.77 -0.75 10.08
C GLU A 135 -3.67 -0.36 8.89
N SER A 136 -3.11 0.36 7.91
CA SER A 136 -3.83 0.75 6.68
C SER A 136 -4.25 -0.45 5.85
N LEU A 137 -3.42 -1.49 5.80
CA LEU A 137 -3.70 -2.76 5.13
C LEU A 137 -4.93 -3.42 5.75
N LEU A 138 -4.99 -3.53 7.09
CA LEU A 138 -6.14 -4.09 7.80
C LEU A 138 -7.44 -3.31 7.54
N VAL A 139 -7.37 -1.98 7.42
CA VAL A 139 -8.55 -1.16 7.05
C VAL A 139 -9.02 -1.47 5.64
N CYS A 140 -8.10 -1.64 4.67
CA CYS A 140 -8.46 -2.01 3.30
C CYS A 140 -9.10 -3.40 3.24
N GLU A 141 -8.57 -4.37 3.98
CA GLU A 141 -9.17 -5.71 4.09
C GLU A 141 -10.57 -5.67 4.68
N ALA A 142 -10.76 -4.99 5.82
CA ALA A 142 -12.06 -4.82 6.46
C ALA A 142 -13.08 -4.14 5.53
N ALA A 143 -12.62 -3.26 4.64
CA ALA A 143 -13.44 -2.65 3.60
C ALA A 143 -13.78 -3.59 2.44
N GLY A 144 -13.28 -4.82 2.45
CA GLY A 144 -13.56 -5.86 1.45
C GLY A 144 -12.75 -5.70 0.17
N TYR A 145 -11.54 -5.12 0.23
CA TYR A 145 -10.54 -5.25 -0.83
C TYR A 145 -9.87 -6.61 -0.65
N ASP A 146 -10.01 -7.48 -1.64
CA ASP A 146 -9.54 -8.86 -1.60
C ASP A 146 -8.10 -9.04 -2.15
N VAL A 147 -7.57 -8.00 -2.79
CA VAL A 147 -6.15 -7.89 -3.14
C VAL A 147 -5.61 -6.55 -2.66
N VAL A 148 -4.52 -6.57 -1.89
CA VAL A 148 -3.84 -5.36 -1.42
C VAL A 148 -2.40 -5.36 -1.93
N LEU A 149 -2.07 -4.40 -2.80
CA LEU A 149 -0.74 -4.18 -3.34
C LEU A 149 -0.03 -3.14 -2.49
N VAL A 150 1.18 -3.45 -2.01
CA VAL A 150 2.01 -2.55 -1.20
C VAL A 150 3.26 -2.20 -2.00
N GLU A 151 3.33 -0.97 -2.52
CA GLU A 151 4.47 -0.48 -3.31
C GLU A 151 5.53 0.14 -2.39
N THR A 152 6.80 -0.26 -2.58
CA THR A 152 7.97 0.39 -1.95
C THR A 152 8.70 1.28 -2.97
N VAL A 153 9.49 2.23 -2.48
CA VAL A 153 10.29 3.10 -3.36
C VAL A 153 11.56 2.47 -3.89
N GLY A 154 11.94 1.29 -3.42
CA GLY A 154 13.09 0.53 -3.96
C GLY A 154 14.47 0.97 -3.46
N VAL A 155 14.57 1.62 -2.30
CA VAL A 155 15.84 2.16 -1.73
C VAL A 155 16.38 1.40 -0.51
N GLY A 156 15.83 0.22 -0.18
CA GLY A 156 16.55 -0.77 0.63
C GLY A 156 16.12 -0.95 2.09
N GLN A 157 15.32 -0.08 2.70
CA GLN A 157 14.97 -0.24 4.13
C GLN A 157 13.51 -0.58 4.38
N SER A 158 12.60 -0.23 3.49
CA SER A 158 11.17 -0.55 3.58
C SER A 158 10.84 -1.97 3.12
N GLU A 159 11.71 -2.58 2.33
CA GLU A 159 11.51 -3.87 1.68
C GLU A 159 11.35 -5.02 2.68
N THR A 160 12.23 -5.10 3.67
CA THR A 160 12.14 -6.11 4.74
C THR A 160 10.84 -5.99 5.53
N ALA A 161 10.44 -4.75 5.83
CA ALA A 161 9.20 -4.50 6.55
C ALA A 161 7.97 -4.89 5.73
N VAL A 162 7.97 -4.59 4.42
CA VAL A 162 6.87 -4.95 3.50
C VAL A 162 6.83 -6.46 3.27
N SER A 163 7.96 -7.12 3.03
CA SER A 163 8.02 -8.57 2.93
C SER A 163 7.43 -9.26 4.17
N GLY A 164 7.73 -8.76 5.38
CA GLY A 164 7.21 -9.30 6.63
C GLY A 164 5.71 -9.04 6.91
N MET A 165 5.00 -8.29 6.06
CA MET A 165 3.56 -8.01 6.20
C MET A 165 2.72 -8.44 5.00
N THR A 166 3.33 -9.05 3.99
CA THR A 166 2.68 -9.49 2.75
C THR A 166 2.80 -11.01 2.58
N ASP A 167 1.90 -11.60 1.80
CA ASP A 167 1.85 -13.04 1.53
C ASP A 167 2.77 -13.42 0.37
N MET A 168 3.10 -12.45 -0.50
CA MET A 168 4.04 -12.59 -1.60
C MET A 168 4.81 -11.28 -1.77
N PHE A 169 6.12 -11.38 -2.01
CA PHE A 169 6.98 -10.24 -2.29
C PHE A 169 7.55 -10.34 -3.71
N VAL A 170 7.17 -9.39 -4.56
CA VAL A 170 7.55 -9.31 -5.98
C VAL A 170 8.62 -8.26 -6.17
N LEU A 171 9.73 -8.65 -6.78
CA LEU A 171 10.82 -7.76 -7.15
C LEU A 171 10.86 -7.53 -8.67
N LEU A 172 10.66 -6.28 -9.09
CA LEU A 172 10.83 -5.88 -10.48
C LEU A 172 12.29 -5.52 -10.76
N GLN A 173 12.83 -6.04 -11.86
CA GLN A 173 14.18 -5.76 -12.31
C GLN A 173 14.21 -5.34 -13.78
N LEU A 174 15.17 -4.47 -14.13
CA LEU A 174 15.47 -4.14 -15.52
C LEU A 174 16.31 -5.26 -16.15
N PRO A 175 16.10 -5.57 -17.45
CA PRO A 175 17.02 -6.42 -18.18
C PRO A 175 18.41 -5.75 -18.19
N ASN A 176 19.46 -6.54 -17.99
CA ASN A 176 20.87 -6.09 -18.01
C ASN A 176 21.23 -5.02 -16.92
N ALA A 177 20.53 -4.99 -15.78
CA ALA A 177 20.95 -4.18 -14.64
C ALA A 177 22.30 -4.72 -14.13
N GLY A 178 23.39 -3.97 -14.42
CA GLY A 178 24.76 -4.38 -14.12
C GLY A 178 25.11 -4.44 -12.63
N ASP A 179 26.36 -4.83 -12.33
CA ASP A 179 26.86 -5.21 -11.00
C ASP A 179 26.72 -4.14 -9.89
N ASP A 180 26.76 -2.86 -10.21
CA ASP A 180 26.67 -1.78 -9.22
C ASP A 180 25.30 -1.68 -8.55
N LEU A 181 24.24 -2.10 -9.24
CA LEU A 181 22.88 -2.22 -8.69
C LEU A 181 22.68 -3.50 -7.87
N GLN A 182 23.54 -4.50 -8.04
CA GLN A 182 23.44 -5.80 -7.35
C GLN A 182 23.91 -5.73 -5.90
N ALA A 183 24.89 -4.89 -5.57
CA ALA A 183 25.42 -4.78 -4.21
C ALA A 183 24.37 -4.25 -3.20
N ILE A 184 23.54 -3.29 -3.62
CA ILE A 184 22.45 -2.75 -2.78
C ILE A 184 21.27 -3.74 -2.68
N LYS A 185 21.16 -4.67 -3.62
CA LYS A 185 19.99 -5.55 -3.81
C LYS A 185 20.15 -6.96 -3.28
N LYS A 186 21.34 -7.39 -2.85
CA LYS A 186 21.55 -8.79 -2.42
C LYS A 186 20.56 -9.18 -1.32
N GLY A 187 20.38 -8.34 -0.32
CA GLY A 187 19.39 -8.58 0.75
C GLY A 187 17.93 -8.51 0.29
N VAL A 188 17.61 -7.69 -0.72
CA VAL A 188 16.23 -7.58 -1.24
C VAL A 188 15.88 -8.76 -2.14
N MET A 189 16.83 -9.29 -2.89
CA MET A 189 16.63 -10.49 -3.71
C MET A 189 16.33 -11.74 -2.89
N GLU A 190 16.92 -11.83 -1.69
CA GLU A 190 16.66 -12.93 -0.76
C GLU A 190 15.24 -12.89 -0.17
N LEU A 191 14.58 -11.73 -0.20
CA LEU A 191 13.20 -11.55 0.26
C LEU A 191 12.16 -11.86 -0.82
N ALA A 192 12.57 -11.92 -2.10
CA ALA A 192 11.65 -12.02 -3.22
C ALA A 192 11.15 -13.46 -3.42
N ASP A 193 9.83 -13.63 -3.39
CA ASP A 193 9.17 -14.87 -3.81
C ASP A 193 9.08 -14.97 -5.34
N LEU A 194 9.03 -13.82 -6.02
CA LEU A 194 8.95 -13.71 -7.47
C LEU A 194 9.80 -12.55 -7.99
N VAL A 195 10.59 -12.80 -9.02
CA VAL A 195 11.34 -11.78 -9.75
C VAL A 195 10.71 -11.59 -11.13
N VAL A 196 10.38 -10.36 -11.49
CA VAL A 196 9.81 -9.97 -12.78
C VAL A 196 10.82 -9.09 -13.50
N ILE A 197 11.19 -9.49 -14.71
CA ILE A 197 12.01 -8.67 -15.62
C ILE A 197 11.06 -7.79 -16.45
N ASN A 198 11.22 -6.47 -16.33
CA ASN A 198 10.31 -5.51 -16.94
C ASN A 198 11.06 -4.53 -17.86
#